data_da618e442ae81b3a75c8130302cb6726
#
_entry.id   da618e442ae81b3a75c8130302cb6726
#
_cell.length_a   1.000
_cell.length_b   1.000
_cell.length_c   1.000
_cell.angle_alpha   90.00
_cell.angle_beta   90.00
_cell.angle_gamma   90.00
#
_symmetry.space_group_name_H-M   'P 1'
#
loop_
_entity.id
_entity.type
_entity.pdbx_description
1 polymer ?
#
loop_
_entity_poly.entity_id
_entity_poly.type
_entity_poly.pdbx_seq_one_letter_code
_entity_poly.pdbx_strand_id
1 'polypeptide(L)'
;MFRRSLGLFLALVAAAGLASAAAAARIHIRVEGRTTTIFGATQPRESASTALDALEVAAKTGEFYYHVTQTAYGPYVDEIGFYKAFGSNGWAFKVNGVSPPVGADGYKLKPGDTVLWYWAAFGPAGGPPTLVLQHHGHGCYRVFAQDDGGKQVAARGAVLHAGRRRARTHHGVACIRHRYGVLVRATLHGDVRSNELP
;
A
#
# COMPACT_ATOMS: atom_id res chain seq x y z
N MET A 1 41.30 37.45 60.38
CA MET A 1 40.80 37.78 59.06
C MET A 1 40.79 36.53 58.24
N PHE A 2 39.63 35.87 58.14
CA PHE A 2 39.46 34.65 57.33
C PHE A 2 38.52 35.00 56.13
N ARG A 3 39.06 34.98 54.88
CA ARG A 3 38.28 35.09 53.67
C ARG A 3 37.78 33.71 53.28
N ARG A 4 36.47 33.52 53.31
CA ARG A 4 35.78 32.34 52.74
C ARG A 4 35.52 32.60 51.26
N SER A 5 36.15 31.81 50.40
CA SER A 5 35.87 31.78 48.95
C SER A 5 34.69 30.84 48.71
N LEU A 6 33.59 31.38 48.18
CA LEU A 6 32.39 30.66 47.82
C LEU A 6 32.56 30.16 46.35
N GLY A 7 32.82 28.89 46.17
CA GLY A 7 32.90 28.27 44.84
C GLY A 7 31.50 27.99 44.28
N LEU A 8 31.19 28.64 43.18
CA LEU A 8 29.95 28.44 42.43
C LEU A 8 30.10 27.23 41.51
N PHE A 9 29.48 26.08 41.86
CA PHE A 9 29.41 24.91 41.00
C PHE A 9 28.27 25.12 39.99
N LEU A 10 28.63 25.37 38.73
CA LEU A 10 27.68 25.41 37.62
C LEU A 10 27.39 23.96 37.17
N ALA A 11 26.23 23.41 37.53
CA ALA A 11 25.80 22.11 37.07
C ALA A 11 25.21 22.23 35.62
N LEU A 12 25.97 21.73 34.67
CA LEU A 12 25.53 21.63 33.26
C LEU A 12 24.59 20.44 33.15
N VAL A 13 23.26 20.66 33.07
CA VAL A 13 22.27 19.61 32.78
C VAL A 13 22.26 19.41 31.27
N ALA A 14 22.91 18.35 30.79
CA ALA A 14 22.81 17.89 29.42
C ALA A 14 21.43 17.24 29.25
N ALA A 15 20.48 17.93 28.63
CA ALA A 15 19.24 17.38 28.17
C ALA A 15 19.51 16.47 26.95
N ALA A 16 19.70 15.17 27.20
CA ALA A 16 19.71 14.17 26.15
C ALA A 16 18.30 14.09 25.56
N GLY A 17 18.09 14.72 24.40
CA GLY A 17 16.87 14.58 23.61
C GLY A 17 16.74 13.12 23.16
N LEU A 18 15.86 12.36 23.81
CA LEU A 18 15.45 11.04 23.34
C LEU A 18 14.68 11.23 22.03
N ALA A 19 15.38 11.08 20.88
CA ALA A 19 14.73 10.90 19.60
C ALA A 19 13.90 9.62 19.70
N SER A 20 12.57 9.76 19.89
CA SER A 20 11.65 8.63 19.90
C SER A 20 11.69 8.02 18.51
N ALA A 21 12.35 6.88 18.33
CA ALA A 21 12.24 6.10 17.12
C ALA A 21 10.75 5.79 16.93
N ALA A 22 10.18 6.22 15.80
CA ALA A 22 8.79 5.92 15.47
C ALA A 22 8.62 4.40 15.51
N ALA A 23 7.83 3.89 16.44
CA ALA A 23 7.59 2.46 16.58
C ALA A 23 6.91 1.96 15.29
N ALA A 24 7.39 0.85 14.72
CA ALA A 24 6.82 0.25 13.54
C ALA A 24 5.36 -0.15 13.80
N ALA A 25 4.46 0.29 12.95
CA ALA A 25 3.04 -0.02 13.03
C ALA A 25 2.76 -1.37 12.36
N ARG A 26 1.84 -2.16 12.92
CA ARG A 26 1.32 -3.38 12.24
C ARG A 26 0.31 -2.97 11.19
N ILE A 27 0.63 -3.22 9.96
CA ILE A 27 -0.14 -2.79 8.77
C ILE A 27 -0.46 -3.99 7.87
N HIS A 28 -1.34 -3.78 6.92
CA HIS A 28 -1.57 -4.69 5.80
C HIS A 28 -0.89 -4.16 4.55
N ILE A 29 -0.29 -5.04 3.75
CA ILE A 29 0.39 -4.62 2.52
C ILE A 29 0.08 -5.52 1.33
N ARG A 30 -0.03 -4.88 0.16
CA ARG A 30 -0.14 -5.52 -1.14
C ARG A 30 0.68 -4.75 -2.18
N VAL A 31 1.31 -5.51 -3.12
CA VAL A 31 2.09 -4.96 -4.23
C VAL A 31 1.57 -5.52 -5.54
N GLU A 32 0.99 -4.64 -6.38
CA GLU A 32 0.37 -4.99 -7.65
C GLU A 32 1.21 -4.52 -8.83
N GLY A 33 1.79 -5.46 -9.55
CA GLY A 33 2.44 -5.18 -10.83
C GLY A 33 1.42 -5.00 -11.96
N ARG A 34 1.89 -4.71 -13.15
CA ARG A 34 1.06 -4.48 -14.33
C ARG A 34 0.16 -5.68 -14.67
N THR A 35 0.69 -6.89 -14.61
CA THR A 35 -0.04 -8.11 -15.05
C THR A 35 -0.24 -9.12 -13.94
N THR A 36 0.48 -9.01 -12.82
CA THR A 36 0.44 -9.98 -11.72
C THR A 36 0.57 -9.28 -10.37
N THR A 37 0.02 -9.87 -9.34
CA THR A 37 0.30 -9.51 -7.95
C THR A 37 1.72 -9.96 -7.63
N ILE A 38 2.57 -9.04 -7.18
CA ILE A 38 3.98 -9.33 -6.83
C ILE A 38 4.03 -9.86 -5.40
N PHE A 39 3.26 -9.22 -4.49
CA PHE A 39 3.21 -9.62 -3.09
C PHE A 39 1.85 -9.33 -2.47
N GLY A 40 1.46 -10.16 -1.50
CA GLY A 40 0.40 -9.86 -0.57
C GLY A 40 -1.00 -9.82 -1.17
N ALA A 41 -1.35 -10.74 -2.08
CA ALA A 41 -2.70 -10.82 -2.66
C ALA A 41 -3.81 -10.80 -1.60
N THR A 42 -3.60 -11.47 -0.45
CA THR A 42 -4.51 -11.51 0.71
C THR A 42 -4.22 -10.43 1.76
N GLN A 43 -3.33 -9.49 1.45
CA GLN A 43 -2.96 -8.39 2.34
C GLN A 43 -2.41 -8.85 3.71
N PRO A 44 -1.28 -9.59 3.73
CA PRO A 44 -0.67 -10.05 4.98
C PRO A 44 -0.32 -8.87 5.88
N ARG A 45 -0.16 -9.18 7.17
CA ARG A 45 0.27 -8.19 8.17
C ARG A 45 1.77 -8.14 8.25
N GLU A 46 2.29 -6.92 8.16
CA GLU A 46 3.71 -6.60 8.32
C GLU A 46 3.90 -5.47 9.33
N SER A 47 5.15 -5.17 9.69
CA SER A 47 5.48 -4.08 10.60
C SER A 47 6.33 -3.05 9.87
N ALA A 48 5.84 -1.82 9.77
CA ALA A 48 6.53 -0.73 9.06
C ALA A 48 6.21 0.62 9.69
N SER A 49 7.11 1.59 9.55
CA SER A 49 6.96 2.96 10.06
C SER A 49 6.47 3.92 8.99
N THR A 50 6.83 3.68 7.73
CA THR A 50 6.46 4.50 6.57
C THR A 50 5.93 3.63 5.44
N ALA A 51 5.32 4.26 4.43
CA ALA A 51 4.86 3.53 3.25
C ALA A 51 6.04 2.95 2.44
N LEU A 52 7.23 3.60 2.47
CA LEU A 52 8.44 3.07 1.85
C LEU A 52 8.99 1.89 2.65
N ASP A 53 9.04 1.97 4.00
CA ASP A 53 9.44 0.84 4.84
C ASP A 53 8.52 -0.36 4.62
N ALA A 54 7.21 -0.12 4.40
CA ALA A 54 6.27 -1.20 4.09
C ALA A 54 6.64 -1.94 2.79
N LEU A 55 7.07 -1.20 1.75
CA LEU A 55 7.59 -1.84 0.52
C LEU A 55 8.86 -2.63 0.79
N GLU A 56 9.79 -2.07 1.57
CA GLU A 56 11.04 -2.75 1.92
C GLU A 56 10.78 -4.07 2.66
N VAL A 57 9.90 -4.07 3.65
CA VAL A 57 9.51 -5.28 4.38
C VAL A 57 8.84 -6.28 3.45
N ALA A 58 7.92 -5.83 2.58
CA ALA A 58 7.28 -6.68 1.59
C ALA A 58 8.29 -7.30 0.62
N ALA A 59 9.28 -6.52 0.17
CA ALA A 59 10.33 -7.00 -0.73
C ALA A 59 11.21 -8.08 -0.07
N LYS A 60 11.56 -7.90 1.20
CA LYS A 60 12.29 -8.91 1.99
C LYS A 60 11.49 -10.19 2.20
N THR A 61 10.20 -10.05 2.58
CA THR A 61 9.33 -11.20 2.84
C THR A 61 8.96 -11.96 1.56
N GLY A 62 8.74 -11.22 0.47
CA GLY A 62 8.33 -11.78 -0.83
C GLY A 62 9.49 -12.07 -1.78
N GLU A 63 10.74 -11.82 -1.36
CA GLU A 63 11.97 -12.05 -2.13
C GLU A 63 11.93 -11.42 -3.53
N PHE A 64 11.43 -10.17 -3.64
CA PHE A 64 11.42 -9.45 -4.90
C PHE A 64 12.31 -8.20 -4.85
N TYR A 65 12.83 -7.82 -6.01
CA TYR A 65 13.67 -6.64 -6.18
C TYR A 65 12.82 -5.35 -6.19
N TYR A 66 13.37 -4.26 -5.66
CA TYR A 66 12.89 -2.91 -5.89
C TYR A 66 14.07 -1.93 -5.93
N HIS A 67 13.88 -0.79 -6.60
CA HIS A 67 14.87 0.26 -6.69
C HIS A 67 14.26 1.63 -6.37
N VAL A 68 15.06 2.47 -5.72
CA VAL A 68 14.70 3.83 -5.32
C VAL A 68 15.72 4.81 -5.90
N THR A 69 15.24 5.77 -6.66
CA THR A 69 16.04 6.89 -7.16
C THR A 69 15.84 8.12 -6.30
N GLN A 70 16.92 8.80 -5.92
CA GLN A 70 16.84 10.08 -5.23
C GLN A 70 16.50 11.19 -6.23
N THR A 71 15.47 11.97 -5.92
CA THR A 71 15.05 13.12 -6.74
C THR A 71 15.07 14.41 -5.92
N ALA A 72 14.87 15.53 -6.58
CA ALA A 72 14.73 16.84 -5.90
C ALA A 72 13.50 16.90 -4.96
N TYR A 73 12.53 15.97 -5.13
CA TYR A 73 11.31 15.87 -4.33
C TYR A 73 11.35 14.73 -3.29
N GLY A 74 12.52 14.10 -3.12
CA GLY A 74 12.71 12.96 -2.23
C GLY A 74 12.87 11.63 -2.98
N PRO A 75 12.88 10.51 -2.22
CA PRO A 75 13.04 9.18 -2.80
C PRO A 75 11.82 8.79 -3.65
N TYR A 76 12.08 8.30 -4.85
CA TYR A 76 11.09 7.81 -5.80
C TYR A 76 11.34 6.33 -6.12
N VAL A 77 10.34 5.49 -5.95
CA VAL A 77 10.40 4.07 -6.34
C VAL A 77 10.21 3.98 -7.84
N ASP A 78 11.27 3.70 -8.58
CA ASP A 78 11.27 3.64 -10.04
C ASP A 78 11.21 2.22 -10.59
N GLU A 79 11.44 1.19 -9.76
CA GLU A 79 11.34 -0.20 -10.18
C GLU A 79 10.85 -1.11 -9.04
N ILE A 80 9.92 -2.01 -9.32
CA ILE A 80 9.56 -3.14 -8.46
C ILE A 80 9.41 -4.39 -9.33
N GLY A 81 10.15 -5.45 -8.98
CA GLY A 81 10.22 -6.67 -9.76
C GLY A 81 10.77 -6.39 -11.17
N PHE A 82 10.00 -6.71 -12.19
CA PHE A 82 10.37 -6.50 -13.60
C PHE A 82 9.75 -5.24 -14.22
N TYR A 83 9.13 -4.38 -13.41
CA TYR A 83 8.40 -3.20 -13.91
C TYR A 83 9.15 -1.92 -13.56
N LYS A 84 9.96 -1.45 -14.51
CA LYS A 84 10.68 -0.18 -14.41
C LYS A 84 9.83 0.97 -14.95
N ALA A 85 9.79 2.08 -14.20
CA ALA A 85 9.08 3.30 -14.60
C ALA A 85 9.62 3.86 -15.92
N PHE A 86 8.72 4.33 -16.79
CA PHE A 86 9.06 5.00 -18.05
C PHE A 86 7.94 5.93 -18.51
N GLY A 87 8.27 7.09 -19.04
CA GLY A 87 7.28 8.08 -19.49
C GLY A 87 6.29 8.43 -18.37
N SER A 88 5.00 8.29 -18.62
CA SER A 88 3.93 8.47 -17.64
C SER A 88 3.55 7.19 -16.88
N ASN A 89 4.35 6.12 -17.03
CA ASN A 89 4.10 4.86 -16.34
C ASN A 89 5.09 4.71 -15.17
N GLY A 90 4.61 4.31 -14.03
CA GLY A 90 5.46 4.16 -12.86
C GLY A 90 4.75 3.57 -11.65
N TRP A 91 5.38 3.71 -10.51
CA TRP A 91 4.88 3.19 -9.25
C TRP A 91 4.20 4.29 -8.44
N ALA A 92 3.06 3.94 -7.87
CA ALA A 92 2.32 4.76 -6.93
C ALA A 92 1.93 3.95 -5.71
N PHE A 93 1.51 4.64 -4.64
CA PHE A 93 0.98 3.99 -3.46
C PHE A 93 -0.29 4.67 -2.96
N LYS A 94 -1.10 3.88 -2.26
CA LYS A 94 -2.26 4.34 -1.49
C LYS A 94 -2.18 3.82 -0.07
N VAL A 95 -2.67 4.61 0.86
CA VAL A 95 -2.89 4.16 2.23
C VAL A 95 -4.39 4.29 2.53
N ASN A 96 -5.00 3.20 2.98
CA ASN A 96 -6.46 3.10 3.20
C ASN A 96 -7.27 3.52 1.96
N GLY A 97 -6.72 3.26 0.77
CA GLY A 97 -7.35 3.56 -0.51
C GLY A 97 -7.20 4.99 -1.01
N VAL A 98 -6.50 5.86 -0.28
CA VAL A 98 -6.24 7.26 -0.65
C VAL A 98 -4.78 7.42 -1.08
N SER A 99 -4.53 8.15 -2.17
CA SER A 99 -3.18 8.58 -2.57
C SER A 99 -2.75 9.76 -1.70
N PRO A 100 -1.73 9.61 -0.84
CA PRO A 100 -1.31 10.69 0.04
C PRO A 100 -0.63 11.82 -0.74
N PRO A 101 -0.71 13.08 -0.25
CA PRO A 101 -0.05 14.23 -0.89
C PRO A 101 1.45 14.35 -0.52
N VAL A 102 2.04 13.31 0.04
CA VAL A 102 3.44 13.27 0.50
C VAL A 102 4.15 12.03 -0.03
N GLY A 103 5.49 12.06 -0.09
CA GLY A 103 6.30 10.92 -0.48
C GLY A 103 6.13 9.71 0.46
N ALA A 104 6.47 8.53 -0.04
CA ALA A 104 6.30 7.29 0.69
C ALA A 104 7.18 7.19 1.94
N ASP A 105 8.34 7.84 1.94
CA ASP A 105 9.26 7.98 3.08
C ASP A 105 8.72 8.92 4.16
N GLY A 106 7.95 9.93 3.74
CA GLY A 106 7.33 10.92 4.64
C GLY A 106 6.03 10.45 5.27
N TYR A 107 5.30 9.51 4.65
CA TYR A 107 4.01 9.05 5.17
C TYR A 107 4.16 8.11 6.36
N LYS A 108 3.78 8.56 7.55
CA LYS A 108 3.84 7.77 8.79
C LYS A 108 2.62 6.87 8.92
N LEU A 109 2.86 5.57 9.00
CA LEU A 109 1.82 4.55 9.12
C LEU A 109 1.30 4.42 10.54
N LYS A 110 0.03 4.05 10.66
CA LYS A 110 -0.67 3.75 11.91
C LYS A 110 -1.05 2.27 11.97
N PRO A 111 -1.20 1.70 13.17
CA PRO A 111 -1.69 0.33 13.32
C PRO A 111 -3.04 0.14 12.60
N GLY A 112 -3.11 -0.92 11.78
CA GLY A 112 -4.29 -1.26 10.98
C GLY A 112 -4.34 -0.62 9.60
N ASP A 113 -3.41 0.25 9.24
CA ASP A 113 -3.36 0.83 7.89
C ASP A 113 -3.18 -0.27 6.84
N THR A 114 -3.78 -0.05 5.68
CA THR A 114 -3.62 -0.88 4.48
C THR A 114 -2.82 -0.12 3.43
N VAL A 115 -1.65 -0.62 3.09
CA VAL A 115 -0.76 -0.05 2.08
C VAL A 115 -0.90 -0.84 0.78
N LEU A 116 -1.16 -0.14 -0.31
CA LEU A 116 -1.15 -0.70 -1.67
C LEU A 116 -0.08 0.01 -2.48
N TRP A 117 0.95 -0.72 -2.92
CA TRP A 117 1.83 -0.29 -3.99
C TRP A 117 1.32 -0.85 -5.31
N TYR A 118 1.26 -0.03 -6.36
CA TYR A 118 0.71 -0.47 -7.63
C TYR A 118 1.38 0.20 -8.84
N TRP A 119 1.46 -0.58 -9.92
CA TRP A 119 1.86 -0.06 -11.22
C TRP A 119 0.74 0.78 -11.81
N ALA A 120 1.06 2.00 -12.22
CA ALA A 120 0.11 2.94 -12.79
C ALA A 120 0.58 3.47 -14.15
N ALA A 121 -0.38 3.67 -15.05
CA ALA A 121 -0.25 4.54 -16.22
C ALA A 121 -0.99 5.83 -15.88
N PHE A 122 -0.25 6.90 -15.63
CA PHE A 122 -0.83 8.18 -15.23
C PHE A 122 -1.34 8.95 -16.45
N GLY A 123 -2.59 9.40 -16.37
CA GLY A 123 -3.21 10.29 -17.35
C GLY A 123 -3.49 11.68 -16.75
N PRO A 124 -4.16 12.56 -17.52
CA PRO A 124 -4.56 13.89 -17.03
C PRO A 124 -5.49 13.86 -15.81
N ALA A 125 -6.23 12.75 -15.63
CA ALA A 125 -7.15 12.55 -14.50
C ALA A 125 -6.50 11.86 -13.28
N GLY A 126 -5.20 11.62 -13.28
CA GLY A 126 -4.50 10.89 -12.22
C GLY A 126 -4.16 9.45 -12.57
N GLY A 127 -3.99 8.62 -11.54
CA GLY A 127 -3.74 7.19 -11.68
C GLY A 127 -5.02 6.38 -11.99
N PRO A 128 -4.85 5.09 -12.35
CA PRO A 128 -5.98 4.19 -12.58
C PRO A 128 -6.73 3.93 -11.27
N PRO A 129 -8.07 3.71 -11.34
CA PRO A 129 -8.81 3.22 -10.19
C PRO A 129 -8.25 1.91 -9.66
N THR A 130 -8.36 1.69 -8.36
CA THR A 130 -7.93 0.46 -7.69
C THR A 130 -9.15 -0.33 -7.26
N LEU A 131 -9.22 -1.62 -7.64
CA LEU A 131 -10.36 -2.44 -7.27
C LEU A 131 -10.26 -2.91 -5.80
N VAL A 132 -11.40 -2.90 -5.13
CA VAL A 132 -11.58 -3.42 -3.77
C VAL A 132 -12.64 -4.52 -3.83
N LEU A 133 -12.27 -5.73 -3.39
CA LEU A 133 -13.17 -6.88 -3.29
C LEU A 133 -13.64 -7.03 -1.84
N GLN A 134 -14.94 -7.22 -1.64
CA GLN A 134 -15.57 -7.44 -0.34
C GLN A 134 -16.55 -8.61 -0.42
N HIS A 135 -16.69 -9.36 0.66
CA HIS A 135 -17.75 -10.36 0.77
C HIS A 135 -19.15 -9.70 0.75
N HIS A 136 -20.08 -10.34 0.06
CA HIS A 136 -21.48 -9.89 -0.06
C HIS A 136 -22.48 -11.04 0.11
N GLY A 137 -22.28 -11.89 1.12
CA GLY A 137 -23.06 -13.08 1.36
C GLY A 137 -22.41 -14.36 0.82
N HIS A 138 -23.12 -15.48 0.89
CA HIS A 138 -22.59 -16.79 0.55
C HIS A 138 -22.16 -16.91 -0.91
N GLY A 139 -20.83 -16.97 -1.14
CA GLY A 139 -20.24 -17.09 -2.47
C GLY A 139 -20.48 -15.88 -3.39
N CYS A 140 -20.96 -14.77 -2.85
CA CYS A 140 -21.13 -13.50 -3.58
C CYS A 140 -20.14 -12.47 -3.09
N TYR A 141 -19.73 -11.59 -4.00
CA TYR A 141 -18.74 -10.55 -3.76
C TYR A 141 -19.20 -9.23 -4.36
N ARG A 142 -18.87 -8.16 -3.67
CA ARG A 142 -19.02 -6.80 -4.17
C ARG A 142 -17.66 -6.25 -4.57
N VAL A 143 -17.61 -5.61 -5.72
CA VAL A 143 -16.40 -4.97 -6.27
C VAL A 143 -16.64 -3.48 -6.39
N PHE A 144 -15.74 -2.71 -5.82
CA PHE A 144 -15.68 -1.26 -5.99
C PHE A 144 -14.45 -0.87 -6.79
N ALA A 145 -14.58 0.16 -7.63
CA ALA A 145 -13.47 0.91 -8.18
C ALA A 145 -13.25 2.16 -7.30
N GLN A 146 -12.04 2.34 -6.81
CA GLN A 146 -11.69 3.41 -5.89
C GLN A 146 -10.69 4.35 -6.55
N ASP A 147 -11.02 5.64 -6.63
CA ASP A 147 -10.15 6.69 -7.17
C ASP A 147 -9.02 7.07 -6.22
N ASP A 148 -8.20 8.06 -6.60
CA ASP A 148 -7.07 8.52 -5.80
C ASP A 148 -7.49 9.28 -4.53
N GLY A 149 -8.69 9.83 -4.49
CA GLY A 149 -9.28 10.47 -3.31
C GLY A 149 -9.97 9.50 -2.35
N GLY A 150 -10.02 8.21 -2.70
CA GLY A 150 -10.66 7.18 -1.88
C GLY A 150 -12.16 7.01 -2.14
N LYS A 151 -12.75 7.76 -3.08
CA LYS A 151 -14.16 7.60 -3.45
C LYS A 151 -14.37 6.27 -4.15
N GLN A 152 -15.34 5.51 -3.67
CA GLN A 152 -15.70 4.20 -4.21
C GLN A 152 -16.97 4.28 -5.05
N VAL A 153 -16.94 3.63 -6.21
CA VAL A 153 -18.10 3.40 -7.07
C VAL A 153 -18.22 1.92 -7.39
N ALA A 154 -19.44 1.43 -7.62
CA ALA A 154 -19.66 0.03 -7.99
C ALA A 154 -18.96 -0.30 -9.32
N ALA A 155 -18.05 -1.27 -9.31
CA ALA A 155 -17.30 -1.71 -10.50
C ALA A 155 -18.17 -2.57 -11.39
N ARG A 156 -18.88 -1.94 -12.31
CA ARG A 156 -19.75 -2.63 -13.30
C ARG A 156 -18.91 -3.34 -14.34
N GLY A 157 -19.25 -4.60 -14.63
CA GLY A 157 -18.54 -5.38 -15.65
C GLY A 157 -17.18 -5.92 -15.21
N ALA A 158 -16.78 -5.72 -13.95
CA ALA A 158 -15.59 -6.36 -13.39
C ALA A 158 -15.76 -7.88 -13.43
N VAL A 159 -14.66 -8.60 -13.61
CA VAL A 159 -14.65 -10.06 -13.69
C VAL A 159 -14.05 -10.63 -12.42
N LEU A 160 -14.84 -11.42 -11.69
CA LEU A 160 -14.36 -12.27 -10.62
C LEU A 160 -13.64 -13.49 -11.20
N HIS A 161 -12.54 -13.87 -10.57
CA HIS A 161 -11.75 -15.04 -10.90
C HIS A 161 -11.61 -15.93 -9.67
N ALA A 162 -12.01 -17.21 -9.79
CA ALA A 162 -11.83 -18.22 -8.78
C ALA A 162 -11.29 -19.51 -9.44
N GLY A 163 -9.96 -19.66 -9.45
CA GLY A 163 -9.28 -20.67 -10.26
C GLY A 163 -9.61 -20.50 -11.75
N ARG A 164 -10.25 -21.53 -12.36
CA ARG A 164 -10.68 -21.47 -13.78
C ARG A 164 -12.07 -20.82 -13.98
N ARG A 165 -12.80 -20.59 -12.89
CA ARG A 165 -14.14 -20.00 -12.97
C ARG A 165 -14.08 -18.49 -13.11
N ARG A 166 -15.08 -17.94 -13.81
CA ARG A 166 -15.25 -16.50 -14.04
C ARG A 166 -16.71 -16.13 -13.80
N ALA A 167 -16.94 -14.94 -13.23
CA ALA A 167 -18.26 -14.33 -13.14
C ALA A 167 -18.13 -12.82 -13.34
N ARG A 168 -19.04 -12.21 -14.10
CA ARG A 168 -19.03 -10.77 -14.37
C ARG A 168 -19.96 -10.06 -13.39
N THR A 169 -19.53 -8.93 -12.85
CA THR A 169 -20.34 -8.14 -11.93
C THR A 169 -21.48 -7.42 -12.67
N HIS A 170 -22.67 -7.48 -12.08
CA HIS A 170 -23.81 -6.64 -12.42
C HIS A 170 -24.04 -5.67 -11.27
N HIS A 171 -24.03 -4.35 -11.53
CA HIS A 171 -24.04 -3.32 -10.50
C HIS A 171 -22.99 -3.50 -9.40
N GLY A 172 -21.80 -4.00 -9.76
CA GLY A 172 -20.67 -4.22 -8.83
C GLY A 172 -20.78 -5.50 -8.01
N VAL A 173 -21.79 -6.35 -8.22
CA VAL A 173 -21.95 -7.61 -7.48
C VAL A 173 -21.93 -8.80 -8.45
N ALA A 174 -21.26 -9.88 -8.04
CA ALA A 174 -21.36 -11.18 -8.69
C ALA A 174 -21.21 -12.30 -7.68
N CYS A 175 -21.81 -13.46 -7.98
CA CYS A 175 -21.66 -14.67 -7.20
C CYS A 175 -20.85 -15.68 -8.01
N ILE A 176 -19.90 -16.36 -7.34
CA ILE A 176 -19.04 -17.36 -7.96
C ILE A 176 -18.83 -18.52 -7.01
N ARG A 177 -19.25 -19.71 -7.42
CA ARG A 177 -19.00 -20.92 -6.62
C ARG A 177 -17.54 -21.33 -6.79
N HIS A 178 -16.85 -21.59 -5.71
CA HIS A 178 -15.49 -22.09 -5.70
C HIS A 178 -15.29 -23.14 -4.59
N ARG A 179 -14.20 -23.89 -4.69
CA ARG A 179 -13.83 -24.86 -3.65
C ARG A 179 -13.18 -24.11 -2.49
N TYR A 180 -13.26 -24.72 -1.32
CA TYR A 180 -12.52 -24.24 -0.14
C TYR A 180 -11.02 -24.08 -0.48
N GLY A 181 -10.42 -23.00 0.01
CA GLY A 181 -9.01 -22.68 -0.24
C GLY A 181 -8.72 -21.98 -1.58
N VAL A 182 -9.71 -21.86 -2.48
CA VAL A 182 -9.55 -21.08 -3.72
C VAL A 182 -9.87 -19.63 -3.43
N LEU A 183 -8.91 -18.75 -3.66
CA LEU A 183 -9.08 -17.31 -3.50
C LEU A 183 -9.79 -16.70 -4.71
N VAL A 184 -10.58 -15.67 -4.43
CA VAL A 184 -11.31 -14.88 -5.43
C VAL A 184 -10.68 -13.51 -5.54
N ARG A 185 -10.42 -13.07 -6.77
CA ARG A 185 -10.01 -11.69 -7.10
C ARG A 185 -10.89 -11.11 -8.17
N ALA A 186 -10.90 -9.78 -8.27
CA ALA A 186 -11.57 -9.05 -9.34
C ALA A 186 -10.58 -8.35 -10.27
N THR A 187 -10.91 -8.30 -11.56
CA THR A 187 -10.21 -7.51 -12.58
C THR A 187 -11.22 -6.67 -13.36
N LEU A 188 -10.79 -5.49 -13.78
CA LEU A 188 -11.50 -4.66 -14.74
C LEU A 188 -10.45 -4.01 -15.65
N HIS A 189 -10.76 -3.88 -16.95
CA HIS A 189 -9.80 -3.31 -17.89
C HIS A 189 -9.50 -1.85 -17.52
N GLY A 190 -8.23 -1.50 -17.45
CA GLY A 190 -7.77 -0.17 -17.05
C GLY A 190 -7.59 0.03 -15.55
N ASP A 191 -8.14 -0.84 -14.70
CA ASP A 191 -8.06 -0.72 -13.25
C ASP A 191 -6.97 -1.63 -12.66
N VAL A 192 -6.46 -1.26 -11.49
CA VAL A 192 -5.59 -2.12 -10.68
C VAL A 192 -6.43 -3.24 -10.07
N ARG A 193 -5.93 -4.48 -10.13
CA ARG A 193 -6.62 -5.67 -9.56
C ARG A 193 -6.98 -5.49 -8.10
N SER A 194 -8.02 -6.21 -7.66
CA SER A 194 -8.41 -6.22 -6.25
C SER A 194 -7.47 -7.06 -5.38
N ASN A 195 -7.65 -6.92 -4.05
CA ASN A 195 -7.24 -7.94 -3.08
C ASN A 195 -7.91 -9.28 -3.39
N GLU A 196 -7.37 -10.37 -2.82
CA GLU A 196 -7.95 -11.71 -2.90
C GLU A 196 -8.63 -12.07 -1.57
N LEU A 197 -9.79 -12.73 -1.67
CA LEU A 197 -10.59 -13.22 -0.54
C LEU A 197 -10.92 -14.70 -0.72
N PRO A 198 -11.09 -15.45 0.39
CA PRO A 198 -11.59 -16.81 0.35
C PRO A 198 -13.06 -16.90 -0.07
#